data_f305cff8093d0e1e40c09a72b4192377
#
_entry.id   f305cff8093d0e1e40c09a72b4192377
#
_cell.length_a   1.000
_cell.length_b   1.000
_cell.length_c   1.000
_cell.angle_alpha   90.00
_cell.angle_beta   90.00
_cell.angle_gamma   90.00
#
_symmetry.space_group_name_H-M   'P 1'
#
loop_
_entity.id
_entity.type
_entity.pdbx_description
1 polymer ?
#
loop_
_entity_poly.entity_id
_entity_poly.type
_entity_poly.pdbx_seq_one_letter_code
_entity_poly.pdbx_strand_id
1 'polypeptide(L)'
;MKMVLKRILAGVAAVVMIMTFAVTAFAVKYSDTKTKATSEFGTLTGFQTQGLGNGYARTFVRHKTSISKLSGTNITTTLYTQVDILDYKTGKLVGNDQLGGVKNQLSVESVWVDRNDVARFNLVSSFGAHEARRSGSAVVYTELIGF
;
A
#
# COMPACT_ATOMS: atom_id res chain seq x y z
N MET A 1 8.65 -12.95 -13.36
CA MET A 1 8.02 -12.89 -12.02
C MET A 1 9.01 -12.62 -10.88
N LYS A 2 10.09 -13.38 -10.72
CA LYS A 2 11.09 -13.18 -9.63
C LYS A 2 11.78 -11.80 -9.61
N MET A 3 12.05 -11.17 -10.77
CA MET A 3 12.72 -9.87 -10.84
C MET A 3 11.80 -8.69 -10.47
N VAL A 4 10.53 -8.81 -10.74
CA VAL A 4 9.51 -7.78 -10.44
C VAL A 4 9.27 -7.69 -8.94
N LEU A 5 9.16 -8.85 -8.30
CA LEU A 5 9.00 -8.93 -6.84
C LEU A 5 10.20 -8.30 -6.11
N LYS A 6 11.43 -8.54 -6.60
CA LYS A 6 12.63 -7.93 -6.01
C LYS A 6 12.67 -6.40 -6.11
N ARG A 7 12.09 -5.80 -7.16
CA ARG A 7 12.07 -4.33 -7.32
C ARG A 7 11.03 -3.66 -6.43
N ILE A 8 9.87 -4.29 -6.24
CA ILE A 8 8.85 -3.81 -5.29
C ILE A 8 9.37 -3.95 -3.85
N LEU A 9 9.95 -5.11 -3.51
CA LEU A 9 10.57 -5.33 -2.20
C LEU A 9 11.73 -4.34 -1.92
N ALA A 10 12.56 -4.03 -2.90
CA ALA A 10 13.65 -3.07 -2.74
C ALA A 10 13.13 -1.65 -2.50
N GLY A 11 12.02 -1.26 -3.16
CA GLY A 11 11.36 0.02 -2.92
C GLY A 11 10.77 0.14 -1.51
N VAL A 12 10.11 -0.91 -1.05
CA VAL A 12 9.52 -0.98 0.30
C VAL A 12 10.61 -1.04 1.37
N ALA A 13 11.68 -1.82 1.16
CA ALA A 13 12.81 -1.88 2.09
C ALA A 13 13.53 -0.53 2.22
N ALA A 14 13.65 0.24 1.14
CA ALA A 14 14.25 1.57 1.18
C ALA A 14 13.38 2.56 1.99
N VAL A 15 12.05 2.47 1.88
CA VAL A 15 11.11 3.30 2.67
C VAL A 15 11.19 2.95 4.16
N VAL A 16 11.28 1.68 4.50
CA VAL A 16 11.43 1.23 5.90
C VAL A 16 12.75 1.72 6.51
N MET A 17 13.86 1.73 5.76
CA MET A 17 15.14 2.23 6.27
C MET A 17 15.17 3.73 6.53
N ILE A 18 14.43 4.53 5.76
CA ILE A 18 14.40 5.99 5.91
C ILE A 18 13.58 6.41 7.14
N MET A 19 12.61 5.60 7.56
CA MET A 19 11.67 5.96 8.62
C MET A 19 12.15 5.61 10.04
N THR A 20 13.22 4.85 10.20
CA THR A 20 13.76 4.51 11.53
C THR A 20 14.41 5.69 12.26
N PHE A 21 14.54 6.87 11.65
CA PHE A 21 15.28 8.00 12.22
C PHE A 21 14.46 9.24 12.58
N ALA A 22 13.16 9.25 12.39
CA ALA A 22 12.31 10.41 12.66
C ALA A 22 11.21 10.14 13.68
N VAL A 23 11.58 9.80 14.93
CA VAL A 23 10.61 9.75 16.03
C VAL A 23 10.46 11.15 16.64
N THR A 24 9.65 11.99 16.03
CA THR A 24 9.09 13.19 16.66
C THR A 24 7.58 13.07 16.65
N ALA A 25 6.94 13.42 17.77
CA ALA A 25 5.50 13.33 18.07
C ALA A 25 4.59 13.32 16.83
N PHE A 26 4.21 12.15 16.35
CA PHE A 26 3.33 12.00 15.20
C PHE A 26 1.87 11.89 15.65
N ALA A 27 1.02 12.70 15.04
CA ALA A 27 -0.42 12.49 15.12
C ALA A 27 -0.78 11.14 14.49
N VAL A 28 -1.73 10.44 15.09
CA VAL A 28 -2.29 9.21 14.53
C VAL A 28 -2.82 9.46 13.14
N LYS A 29 -2.46 8.63 12.21
CA LYS A 29 -2.88 8.73 10.82
C LYS A 29 -3.60 7.44 10.41
N TYR A 30 -4.92 7.50 10.34
CA TYR A 30 -5.77 6.36 9.99
C TYR A 30 -6.03 6.18 8.50
N SER A 31 -5.70 7.18 7.69
CA SER A 31 -5.80 7.10 6.24
C SER A 31 -4.72 7.93 5.58
N ASP A 32 -4.24 7.48 4.45
CA ASP A 32 -3.32 8.24 3.59
C ASP A 32 -3.69 8.08 2.12
N THR A 33 -3.57 9.16 1.39
CA THR A 33 -3.78 9.19 -0.05
C THR A 33 -2.64 9.94 -0.71
N LYS A 34 -2.00 9.31 -1.69
CA LYS A 34 -0.96 9.93 -2.50
C LYS A 34 -1.32 9.84 -3.97
N THR A 35 -1.04 10.90 -4.69
CA THR A 35 -1.31 10.99 -6.12
C THR A 35 -0.07 11.38 -6.90
N LYS A 36 0.01 10.91 -8.14
CA LYS A 36 1.05 11.27 -9.10
C LYS A 36 0.43 11.42 -10.47
N ALA A 37 0.57 12.59 -11.06
CA ALA A 37 0.20 12.83 -12.46
C ALA A 37 1.19 12.11 -13.39
N THR A 38 0.68 11.42 -14.38
CA THR A 38 1.46 10.69 -15.37
C THR A 38 0.84 10.87 -16.76
N SER A 39 1.66 10.92 -17.79
CA SER A 39 1.17 10.97 -19.17
C SER A 39 0.51 9.66 -19.59
N GLU A 40 0.98 8.54 -19.05
CA GLU A 40 0.58 7.20 -19.46
C GLU A 40 -0.69 6.70 -18.75
N PHE A 41 -0.84 6.98 -17.45
CA PHE A 41 -1.94 6.45 -16.63
C PHE A 41 -2.96 7.52 -16.20
N GLY A 42 -2.73 8.78 -16.59
CA GLY A 42 -3.44 9.91 -16.02
C GLY A 42 -2.99 10.13 -14.58
N THR A 43 -3.92 10.21 -13.64
CA THR A 43 -3.59 10.29 -12.22
C THR A 43 -3.48 8.89 -11.63
N LEU A 44 -2.30 8.53 -11.14
CA LEU A 44 -2.09 7.37 -10.29
C LEU A 44 -2.40 7.77 -8.84
N THR A 45 -3.25 7.02 -8.17
CA THR A 45 -3.62 7.23 -6.76
C THR A 45 -3.33 5.97 -5.97
N GLY A 46 -2.56 6.12 -4.90
CA GLY A 46 -2.41 5.13 -3.83
C GLY A 46 -3.22 5.57 -2.62
N PHE A 47 -3.93 4.63 -2.02
CA PHE A 47 -4.76 4.86 -0.84
C PHE A 47 -4.56 3.74 0.17
N GLN A 48 -4.48 4.12 1.44
CA GLN A 48 -4.58 3.20 2.58
C GLN A 48 -5.55 3.73 3.63
N THR A 49 -6.19 2.83 4.34
CA THR A 49 -6.92 3.14 5.58
C THR A 49 -6.83 1.96 6.54
N GLN A 50 -6.78 2.26 7.83
CA GLN A 50 -6.83 1.25 8.88
C GLN A 50 -7.97 1.53 9.83
N GLY A 51 -8.43 0.50 10.52
CA GLY A 51 -9.50 0.63 11.51
C GLY A 51 -9.87 -0.70 12.14
N LEU A 52 -10.96 -0.62 12.90
CA LEU A 52 -11.68 -1.75 13.47
C LEU A 52 -13.09 -1.78 12.89
N GLY A 53 -13.64 -2.94 12.78
CA GLY A 53 -14.98 -3.09 12.21
C GLY A 53 -14.93 -3.25 10.70
N ASN A 54 -15.79 -2.55 9.97
CA ASN A 54 -15.98 -2.73 8.53
C ASN A 54 -16.19 -4.22 8.14
N GLY A 55 -16.94 -4.97 8.98
CA GLY A 55 -17.14 -6.41 8.85
C GLY A 55 -16.07 -7.27 9.50
N TYR A 56 -15.01 -6.68 10.04
CA TYR A 56 -13.96 -7.39 10.76
C TYR A 56 -14.00 -7.06 12.25
N ALA A 57 -13.92 -8.09 13.10
CA ALA A 57 -13.78 -7.94 14.55
C ALA A 57 -12.35 -7.59 14.99
N ARG A 58 -11.45 -7.34 14.06
CA ARG A 58 -10.00 -7.18 14.24
C ARG A 58 -9.50 -5.97 13.50
N THR A 59 -8.28 -5.55 13.83
CA THR A 59 -7.58 -4.51 13.05
C THR A 59 -7.45 -4.93 11.59
N PHE A 60 -7.78 -4.03 10.69
CA PHE A 60 -7.60 -4.21 9.25
C PHE A 60 -6.83 -3.04 8.64
N VAL A 61 -6.14 -3.32 7.55
CA VAL A 61 -5.55 -2.31 6.66
C VAL A 61 -6.07 -2.58 5.25
N ARG A 62 -6.87 -1.65 4.75
CA ARG A 62 -7.32 -1.65 3.36
C ARG A 62 -6.36 -0.82 2.53
N HIS A 63 -5.99 -1.32 1.36
CA HIS A 63 -5.11 -0.59 0.44
C HIS A 63 -5.60 -0.73 -1.00
N LYS A 64 -5.42 0.36 -1.77
CA LYS A 64 -5.96 0.48 -3.12
C LYS A 64 -5.01 1.26 -4.02
N THR A 65 -4.85 0.76 -5.23
CA THR A 65 -4.21 1.48 -6.34
C THR A 65 -5.24 1.78 -7.40
N SER A 66 -5.29 3.01 -7.88
CA SER A 66 -6.18 3.39 -8.97
C SER A 66 -5.49 4.32 -9.96
N ILE A 67 -5.97 4.28 -11.21
CA ILE A 67 -5.56 5.15 -12.30
C ILE A 67 -6.77 5.79 -12.95
N SER A 68 -6.61 6.97 -13.51
CA SER A 68 -7.71 7.67 -14.17
C SER A 68 -7.82 7.38 -15.68
N LYS A 69 -6.82 6.69 -16.26
CA LYS A 69 -6.78 6.44 -17.71
C LYS A 69 -6.29 5.04 -18.05
N LEU A 70 -7.13 4.24 -18.69
CA LEU A 70 -6.72 3.00 -19.36
C LEU A 70 -6.07 3.29 -20.71
N SER A 71 -5.29 2.31 -21.22
CA SER A 71 -4.79 2.39 -22.59
C SER A 71 -5.93 2.25 -23.59
N GLY A 72 -5.91 3.09 -24.62
CA GLY A 72 -6.74 2.90 -25.81
C GLY A 72 -6.07 2.00 -26.86
N THR A 73 -4.93 1.40 -26.55
CA THR A 73 -4.14 0.52 -27.41
C THR A 73 -4.19 -0.92 -26.92
N ASN A 74 -3.66 -1.87 -27.69
CA ASN A 74 -3.55 -3.28 -27.29
C ASN A 74 -2.52 -3.53 -26.19
N ILE A 75 -1.90 -2.47 -25.61
CA ILE A 75 -0.92 -2.60 -24.54
C ILE A 75 -1.65 -2.76 -23.20
N THR A 76 -1.39 -3.87 -22.53
CA THR A 76 -2.00 -4.21 -21.24
C THR A 76 -1.49 -3.27 -20.14
N THR A 77 -2.43 -2.66 -19.41
CA THR A 77 -2.14 -1.98 -18.15
C THR A 77 -2.27 -2.97 -17.02
N THR A 78 -1.28 -3.00 -16.13
CA THR A 78 -1.27 -3.90 -14.97
C THR A 78 -1.14 -3.08 -13.69
N LEU A 79 -2.02 -3.33 -12.72
CA LEU A 79 -2.01 -2.65 -11.42
C LEU A 79 -1.52 -3.59 -10.32
N TYR A 80 -0.83 -3.01 -9.35
CA TYR A 80 -0.33 -3.66 -8.13
C TYR A 80 -0.61 -2.79 -6.91
N THR A 81 -0.99 -3.42 -5.82
CA THR A 81 -1.09 -2.78 -4.50
C THR A 81 -0.49 -3.72 -3.46
N GLN A 82 0.33 -3.18 -2.57
CA GLN A 82 1.04 -3.93 -1.53
C GLN A 82 1.11 -3.10 -0.27
N VAL A 83 1.03 -3.76 0.89
CA VAL A 83 1.32 -3.16 2.20
C VAL A 83 2.17 -4.08 3.04
N ASP A 84 3.08 -3.48 3.80
CA ASP A 84 3.77 -4.09 4.93
C ASP A 84 3.22 -3.48 6.23
N ILE A 85 2.88 -4.34 7.19
CA ILE A 85 2.28 -3.96 8.45
C ILE A 85 3.28 -4.25 9.57
N LEU A 86 3.59 -3.20 10.34
CA LEU A 86 4.53 -3.25 11.44
C LEU A 86 3.80 -3.05 12.78
N ASP A 87 4.21 -3.78 13.79
CA ASP A 87 3.86 -3.47 15.18
C ASP A 87 4.45 -2.09 15.53
N TYR A 88 3.60 -1.18 15.98
CA TYR A 88 4.02 0.19 16.25
C TYR A 88 5.07 0.30 17.37
N LYS A 89 4.93 -0.51 18.42
CA LYS A 89 5.83 -0.46 19.59
C LYS A 89 7.20 -1.07 19.30
N THR A 90 7.24 -2.16 18.56
CA THR A 90 8.46 -2.94 18.34
C THR A 90 9.09 -2.73 16.98
N GLY A 91 8.37 -2.13 16.03
CA GLY A 91 8.80 -1.99 14.64
C GLY A 91 8.93 -3.32 13.87
N LYS A 92 8.48 -4.43 14.47
CA LYS A 92 8.55 -5.74 13.83
C LYS A 92 7.45 -5.91 12.80
N LEU A 93 7.78 -6.55 11.69
CA LEU A 93 6.80 -6.96 10.69
C LEU A 93 5.81 -7.96 11.32
N VAL A 94 4.53 -7.63 11.29
CA VAL A 94 3.44 -8.48 11.79
C VAL A 94 2.57 -9.04 10.69
N GLY A 95 2.65 -8.48 9.49
CA GLY A 95 1.94 -8.98 8.34
C GLY A 95 2.29 -8.23 7.06
N ASN A 96 1.87 -8.79 5.96
CA ASN A 96 1.88 -8.14 4.66
C ASN A 96 0.65 -8.58 3.86
N ASP A 97 0.27 -7.78 2.89
CA ASP A 97 -0.73 -8.13 1.90
C ASP A 97 -0.32 -7.58 0.55
N GLN A 98 -0.57 -8.35 -0.48
CA GLN A 98 -0.24 -7.99 -1.85
C GLN A 98 -1.30 -8.52 -2.81
N LEU A 99 -1.78 -7.65 -3.66
CA LEU A 99 -2.59 -8.01 -4.82
C LEU A 99 -1.98 -7.37 -6.07
N GLY A 100 -1.64 -8.20 -7.06
CA GLY A 100 -0.94 -7.74 -8.24
C GLY A 100 -1.30 -8.49 -9.49
N GLY A 101 -0.86 -7.96 -10.62
CA GLY A 101 -1.13 -8.55 -11.91
C GLY A 101 -2.56 -8.32 -12.41
N VAL A 102 -3.35 -7.46 -11.77
CA VAL A 102 -4.69 -7.10 -12.22
C VAL A 102 -4.59 -6.29 -13.50
N LYS A 103 -5.17 -6.82 -14.57
CA LYS A 103 -5.00 -6.29 -15.94
C LYS A 103 -6.21 -5.52 -16.40
N ASN A 104 -5.96 -4.39 -17.07
CA ASN A 104 -6.97 -3.57 -17.74
C ASN A 104 -8.14 -3.17 -16.84
N GLN A 105 -7.86 -2.89 -15.58
CA GLN A 105 -8.79 -2.32 -14.61
C GLN A 105 -8.35 -0.92 -14.22
N LEU A 106 -9.30 -0.09 -13.80
CA LEU A 106 -9.02 1.26 -13.28
C LEU A 106 -8.55 1.24 -11.84
N SER A 107 -8.79 0.15 -11.12
CA SER A 107 -8.33 0.01 -9.74
C SER A 107 -8.15 -1.44 -9.33
N VAL A 108 -7.31 -1.62 -8.31
CA VAL A 108 -7.13 -2.87 -7.56
C VAL A 108 -7.15 -2.54 -6.07
N GLU A 109 -7.83 -3.36 -5.28
CA GLU A 109 -7.98 -3.16 -3.84
C GLU A 109 -7.82 -4.49 -3.11
N SER A 110 -7.18 -4.46 -1.94
CA SER A 110 -7.06 -5.60 -1.04
C SER A 110 -7.16 -5.15 0.42
N VAL A 111 -7.32 -6.13 1.32
CA VAL A 111 -7.48 -5.89 2.76
C VAL A 111 -6.68 -6.93 3.54
N TRP A 112 -5.70 -6.45 4.29
CA TRP A 112 -5.08 -7.25 5.33
C TRP A 112 -5.92 -7.21 6.61
N VAL A 113 -6.07 -8.34 7.27
CA VAL A 113 -6.77 -8.46 8.56
C VAL A 113 -5.85 -9.17 9.54
N ASP A 114 -5.66 -8.59 10.73
CA ASP A 114 -4.91 -9.27 11.80
C ASP A 114 -5.65 -10.52 12.27
N ARG A 115 -5.03 -11.68 12.08
CA ARG A 115 -5.60 -12.98 12.45
C ARG A 115 -5.17 -13.46 13.83
N ASN A 116 -4.13 -12.86 14.38
CA ASN A 116 -3.45 -13.37 15.56
C ASN A 116 -3.83 -12.66 16.86
N ASP A 117 -4.37 -11.44 16.76
CA ASP A 117 -4.68 -10.64 17.94
C ASP A 117 -6.00 -9.90 17.79
N VAL A 118 -6.92 -10.19 18.68
CA VAL A 118 -8.26 -9.56 18.73
C VAL A 118 -8.17 -8.17 19.39
N ALA A 119 -7.10 -7.88 20.11
CA ALA A 119 -6.96 -6.70 20.97
C ALA A 119 -5.98 -5.64 20.44
N ARG A 120 -5.41 -5.80 19.26
CA ARG A 120 -4.54 -4.78 18.65
C ARG A 120 -5.33 -3.62 18.08
N PHE A 121 -5.85 -2.82 18.96
CA PHE A 121 -6.47 -1.56 18.58
C PHE A 121 -5.37 -0.53 18.30
N ASN A 122 -5.28 -0.02 17.09
CA ASN A 122 -4.46 1.15 16.74
C ASN A 122 -2.93 1.00 16.95
N LEU A 123 -2.42 -0.22 17.06
CA LEU A 123 -1.00 -0.46 17.36
C LEU A 123 -0.16 -0.88 16.14
N VAL A 124 -0.66 -0.64 14.94
CA VAL A 124 0.07 -0.96 13.72
C VAL A 124 0.40 0.29 12.94
N SER A 125 1.58 0.31 12.35
CA SER A 125 1.93 1.21 11.25
C SER A 125 1.93 0.41 9.96
N SER A 126 1.61 1.03 8.84
CA SER A 126 1.67 0.35 7.56
C SER A 126 2.26 1.22 6.47
N PHE A 127 3.01 0.58 5.57
CA PHE A 127 3.66 1.22 4.43
C PHE A 127 3.15 0.55 3.16
N GLY A 128 2.60 1.35 2.26
CA GLY A 128 2.03 0.86 1.01
C GLY A 128 2.81 1.27 -0.21
N ALA A 129 2.91 0.36 -1.17
CA ALA A 129 3.39 0.63 -2.52
C ALA A 129 2.24 0.40 -3.52
N HIS A 130 1.99 1.40 -4.35
CA HIS A 130 0.91 1.42 -5.32
C HIS A 130 1.50 1.67 -6.70
N GLU A 131 1.41 0.68 -7.58
CA GLU A 131 2.09 0.72 -8.87
C GLU A 131 1.16 0.46 -10.04
N ALA A 132 1.38 1.20 -11.11
CA ALA A 132 0.80 0.96 -12.42
C ALA A 132 1.91 0.72 -13.45
N ARG A 133 1.74 -0.28 -14.31
CA ARG A 133 2.66 -0.65 -15.40
C ARG A 133 1.95 -0.75 -16.73
N ARG A 134 2.62 -0.28 -17.76
CA ARG A 134 2.25 -0.44 -19.16
C ARG A 134 3.54 -0.62 -19.99
N SER A 135 3.94 0.34 -20.79
CA SER A 135 5.27 0.42 -21.40
C SER A 135 6.31 0.93 -20.38
N GLY A 136 5.90 1.82 -19.50
CA GLY A 136 6.64 2.28 -18.34
C GLY A 136 5.99 1.85 -17.04
N SER A 137 6.50 2.39 -15.93
CA SER A 137 5.90 2.21 -14.60
C SER A 137 5.82 3.52 -13.83
N ALA A 138 4.80 3.62 -12.98
CA ALA A 138 4.67 4.69 -12.01
C ALA A 138 4.33 4.10 -10.65
N VAL A 139 4.86 4.68 -9.59
CA VAL A 139 4.64 4.24 -8.22
C VAL A 139 4.40 5.45 -7.32
N VAL A 140 3.52 5.26 -6.32
CA VAL A 140 3.35 6.15 -5.17
C VAL A 140 3.37 5.32 -3.90
N TYR A 141 3.77 5.94 -2.80
CA TYR A 141 3.87 5.30 -1.49
C TYR A 141 2.94 5.98 -0.51
N THR A 142 2.25 5.20 0.30
CA THR A 142 1.39 5.65 1.38
C THR A 142 1.87 5.14 2.72
N GLU A 143 1.52 5.85 3.78
CA GLU A 143 1.97 5.54 5.13
C GLU A 143 0.85 5.78 6.13
N LEU A 144 0.60 4.81 7.00
CA LEU A 144 -0.24 4.95 8.17
C LEU A 144 0.61 4.80 9.43
N ILE A 145 0.36 5.67 10.41
CA ILE A 145 1.04 5.64 11.71
C ILE A 145 -0.04 5.42 12.75
N GLY A 146 0.03 4.26 13.41
CA GLY A 146 -0.83 3.89 14.52
C GLY A 146 -0.20 4.22 15.88
N PHE A 147 -1.00 4.10 16.93
CA PHE A 147 -0.54 4.12 18.32
C PHE A 147 -0.35 2.73 18.85
#